data_af3bb4e398a5365454f17b255ce2921a
#
_entry.id   af3bb4e398a5365454f17b255ce2921a
#
_cell.length_a   1.000
_cell.length_b   1.000
_cell.length_c   1.000
_cell.angle_alpha   90.00
_cell.angle_beta   90.00
_cell.angle_gamma   90.00
#
_symmetry.space_group_name_H-M   'P 1'
#
loop_
_entity.id
_entity.type
_entity.pdbx_description
1 polymer ?
#
loop_
_entity_poly.entity_id
_entity_poly.type
_entity_poly.pdbx_seq_one_letter_code
_entity_poly.pdbx_strand_id
1 'polypeptide(L)'
;MQVQPITKQNQITKQQTNFKGAVDTTFRYLATNQAVGANLVDFSFMVAPRTINDGVKRGPAAGMETGRREIMGTVNDSCVGLFGAAAGALIAGSLSKKYNTKVNKMFTAPDTLHILAENKSNQIKNNKSQLEYIKETLRSAKGYNPTAANADKDGFVKLSDKTIEKVAKYYDELLNNKADFNKWTSSKSDKSRTVLMNEIIADTGAGSDFILESADKKIVSKTNLKSLLNDIFIVSESFNGEKVKNAFEEQIKLGKKSTENAFIKGLDKFMKNRAAMCFAASCAIGLSVQPINMYLTKLKTGQDGFVGVEGRSKDNSAGFFGLKALSSVGFFSMILSTLNMNPLKFTPKKFMDKMSFSGKMPTINQLKGIYGITIISRIFSARDKDELREVLTKDTLGYLSWLVLGDFVNRLTASAFDSDKCKVLNIKKGTEKAGYLKKMFFANLKTRDEILVQTLAENGIKTTKEENGKVISKSFKEMLKDLNGIKDEAIKKATKKRLRALNVAQIAGYAFSGLVLGLGIPNLNIYITNKLDAKRKAEAAQKQMA
;
A
#
# COMPACT_ATOMS: atom_id res chain seq x y z
N MET A 1 -52.92 -55.09 -16.11
CA MET A 1 -52.17 -53.87 -16.33
C MET A 1 -51.61 -53.40 -14.95
N GLN A 2 -50.34 -53.70 -14.68
CA GLN A 2 -49.65 -53.24 -13.47
C GLN A 2 -48.91 -51.96 -13.83
N VAL A 3 -49.24 -50.89 -13.17
CA VAL A 3 -48.56 -49.60 -13.27
C VAL A 3 -47.39 -49.58 -12.27
N GLN A 4 -46.16 -49.55 -12.75
CA GLN A 4 -44.96 -49.35 -11.93
C GLN A 4 -44.81 -47.87 -11.56
N PRO A 5 -44.46 -47.51 -10.32
CA PRO A 5 -44.20 -46.14 -9.95
C PRO A 5 -42.77 -45.76 -10.39
N ILE A 6 -42.65 -44.66 -11.15
CA ILE A 6 -41.39 -44.03 -11.54
C ILE A 6 -40.87 -43.23 -10.36
N THR A 7 -39.94 -43.79 -9.61
CA THR A 7 -39.16 -43.03 -8.61
C THR A 7 -38.02 -42.32 -9.33
N LYS A 8 -38.23 -41.08 -9.76
CA LYS A 8 -37.15 -40.17 -10.11
C LYS A 8 -36.54 -39.65 -8.82
N GLN A 9 -35.50 -40.31 -8.38
CA GLN A 9 -34.58 -39.74 -7.38
C GLN A 9 -33.77 -38.63 -8.06
N ASN A 10 -34.25 -37.39 -7.95
CA ASN A 10 -33.47 -36.21 -8.23
C ASN A 10 -32.39 -36.13 -7.14
N GLN A 11 -31.22 -36.68 -7.42
CA GLN A 11 -30.01 -36.29 -6.70
C GLN A 11 -29.72 -34.83 -7.06
N ILE A 12 -30.29 -33.93 -6.28
CA ILE A 12 -29.80 -32.56 -6.17
C ILE A 12 -28.40 -32.69 -5.57
N THR A 13 -27.39 -32.81 -6.42
CA THR A 13 -26.02 -32.56 -6.07
C THR A 13 -26.00 -31.12 -5.51
N LYS A 14 -26.03 -30.99 -4.20
CA LYS A 14 -25.69 -29.74 -3.52
C LYS A 14 -24.33 -29.32 -4.04
N GLN A 15 -24.30 -28.48 -5.08
CA GLN A 15 -23.15 -27.64 -5.35
C GLN A 15 -22.97 -26.83 -4.05
N GLN A 16 -22.15 -27.35 -3.15
CA GLN A 16 -21.56 -26.54 -2.09
C GLN A 16 -20.78 -25.46 -2.84
N THR A 17 -21.43 -24.31 -3.01
CA THR A 17 -20.78 -23.08 -3.44
C THR A 17 -19.61 -22.92 -2.48
N ASN A 18 -18.40 -23.13 -3.01
CA ASN A 18 -17.16 -23.08 -2.24
C ASN A 18 -16.89 -21.62 -1.86
N PHE A 19 -17.65 -21.09 -0.90
CA PHE A 19 -17.44 -19.78 -0.27
C PHE A 19 -16.00 -19.62 0.22
N LYS A 20 -15.34 -20.71 0.65
CA LYS A 20 -13.95 -20.71 1.11
C LYS A 20 -12.96 -20.18 0.07
N GLY A 21 -13.10 -20.58 -1.20
CA GLY A 21 -12.19 -20.10 -2.25
C GLY A 21 -12.41 -18.64 -2.68
N ALA A 22 -13.65 -18.13 -2.60
CA ALA A 22 -13.95 -16.73 -2.90
C ALA A 22 -13.40 -15.79 -1.82
N VAL A 23 -13.56 -16.14 -0.56
CA VAL A 23 -13.04 -15.37 0.60
C VAL A 23 -11.51 -15.27 0.53
N ASP A 24 -10.82 -16.39 0.33
CA ASP A 24 -9.36 -16.42 0.21
C ASP A 24 -8.86 -15.59 -0.97
N THR A 25 -9.56 -15.64 -2.11
CA THR A 25 -9.20 -14.85 -3.31
C THR A 25 -9.40 -13.35 -3.07
N THR A 26 -10.52 -12.97 -2.46
CA THR A 26 -10.82 -11.56 -2.12
C THR A 26 -9.80 -11.01 -1.13
N PHE A 27 -9.54 -11.72 -0.04
CA PHE A 27 -8.57 -11.29 0.96
C PHE A 27 -7.14 -11.25 0.43
N ARG A 28 -6.76 -12.20 -0.45
CA ARG A 28 -5.50 -12.16 -1.18
C ARG A 28 -5.39 -10.90 -2.05
N TYR A 29 -6.44 -10.56 -2.78
CA TYR A 29 -6.48 -9.35 -3.61
C TYR A 29 -6.31 -8.08 -2.77
N LEU A 30 -7.04 -7.95 -1.66
CA LEU A 30 -6.97 -6.80 -0.77
C LEU A 30 -5.58 -6.69 -0.08
N ALA A 31 -5.00 -7.81 0.33
CA ALA A 31 -3.66 -7.84 0.93
C ALA A 31 -2.56 -7.47 -0.09
N THR A 32 -2.71 -7.89 -1.34
CA THR A 32 -1.75 -7.56 -2.41
C THR A 32 -1.87 -6.10 -2.87
N ASN A 33 -3.06 -5.50 -2.73
CA ASN A 33 -3.36 -4.12 -3.13
C ASN A 33 -3.74 -3.30 -1.89
N GLN A 34 -2.77 -3.01 -1.05
CA GLN A 34 -2.96 -2.34 0.26
C GLN A 34 -3.78 -1.04 0.16
N ALA A 35 -3.58 -0.23 -0.89
CA ALA A 35 -4.36 0.98 -1.09
C ALA A 35 -5.85 0.70 -1.32
N VAL A 36 -6.19 -0.38 -2.04
CA VAL A 36 -7.60 -0.79 -2.25
C VAL A 36 -8.20 -1.27 -0.93
N GLY A 37 -7.44 -2.05 -0.15
CA GLY A 37 -7.85 -2.49 1.18
C GLY A 37 -8.07 -1.31 2.13
N ALA A 38 -7.17 -0.33 2.14
CA ALA A 38 -7.27 0.88 2.94
C ALA A 38 -8.52 1.72 2.57
N ASN A 39 -8.76 1.93 1.27
CA ASN A 39 -9.94 2.67 0.80
C ASN A 39 -11.26 1.93 1.11
N LEU A 40 -11.27 0.59 1.05
CA LEU A 40 -12.43 -0.20 1.46
C LEU A 40 -12.74 -0.01 2.95
N VAL A 41 -11.71 -0.04 3.80
CA VAL A 41 -11.85 0.21 5.24
C VAL A 41 -12.36 1.63 5.48
N ASP A 42 -11.78 2.62 4.83
CA ASP A 42 -12.17 4.02 4.96
C ASP A 42 -13.65 4.20 4.59
N PHE A 43 -14.05 3.78 3.41
CA PHE A 43 -15.44 3.93 2.96
C PHE A 43 -16.43 3.16 3.83
N SER A 44 -16.18 1.86 4.09
CA SER A 44 -17.14 0.98 4.76
C SER A 44 -17.19 1.18 6.28
N PHE A 45 -16.06 1.51 6.90
CA PHE A 45 -15.93 1.56 8.37
C PHE A 45 -15.67 2.95 8.93
N MET A 46 -15.37 3.94 8.11
CA MET A 46 -15.27 5.33 8.53
C MET A 46 -16.40 6.18 7.98
N VAL A 47 -16.54 6.26 6.65
CA VAL A 47 -17.54 7.15 6.02
C VAL A 47 -18.96 6.78 6.41
N ALA A 48 -19.39 5.56 6.13
CA ALA A 48 -20.78 5.16 6.35
C ALA A 48 -21.19 5.18 7.85
N PRO A 49 -20.45 4.55 8.78
CA PRO A 49 -20.84 4.57 10.19
C PRO A 49 -20.83 5.97 10.82
N ARG A 50 -19.83 6.81 10.47
CA ARG A 50 -19.75 8.18 10.99
C ARG A 50 -20.91 9.04 10.50
N THR A 51 -21.24 8.94 9.20
CA THR A 51 -22.38 9.64 8.59
C THR A 51 -23.69 9.26 9.29
N ILE A 52 -23.94 7.97 9.47
CA ILE A 52 -25.14 7.46 10.14
C ILE A 52 -25.18 7.89 11.61
N ASN A 53 -24.08 7.74 12.33
CA ASN A 53 -24.02 8.08 13.76
C ASN A 53 -24.26 9.57 14.03
N ASP A 54 -23.64 10.46 13.22
CA ASP A 54 -23.88 11.90 13.34
C ASP A 54 -25.30 12.27 12.91
N GLY A 55 -25.86 11.60 11.88
CA GLY A 55 -27.23 11.79 11.45
C GLY A 55 -28.26 11.40 12.51
N VAL A 56 -28.04 10.28 13.20
CA VAL A 56 -28.94 9.80 14.28
C VAL A 56 -28.83 10.66 15.54
N LYS A 57 -27.62 11.08 15.92
CA LYS A 57 -27.39 11.76 17.20
C LYS A 57 -27.46 13.28 17.15
N ARG A 58 -27.18 13.89 16.00
CA ARG A 58 -27.09 15.36 15.81
C ARG A 58 -28.04 15.88 14.73
N GLY A 59 -28.81 14.99 14.12
CA GLY A 59 -29.77 15.31 13.06
C GLY A 59 -29.25 15.11 11.65
N PRO A 60 -30.17 15.03 10.66
CA PRO A 60 -29.84 14.70 9.26
C PRO A 60 -28.84 15.66 8.61
N ALA A 61 -28.90 16.96 8.95
CA ALA A 61 -27.98 17.95 8.42
C ALA A 61 -26.53 17.71 8.87
N ALA A 62 -26.32 17.32 10.13
CA ALA A 62 -25.01 16.94 10.66
C ALA A 62 -24.47 15.66 10.00
N GLY A 63 -25.34 14.65 9.80
CA GLY A 63 -24.99 13.45 9.05
C GLY A 63 -24.56 13.77 7.60
N MET A 64 -25.31 14.63 6.91
CA MET A 64 -24.94 15.04 5.55
C MET A 64 -23.63 15.83 5.49
N GLU A 65 -23.35 16.70 6.46
CA GLU A 65 -22.07 17.41 6.56
C GLU A 65 -20.90 16.43 6.72
N THR A 66 -21.04 15.51 7.68
CA THR A 66 -20.03 14.47 7.92
C THR A 66 -19.85 13.58 6.69
N GLY A 67 -20.94 13.11 6.06
CA GLY A 67 -20.87 12.27 4.87
C GLY A 67 -20.13 12.93 3.71
N ARG A 68 -20.48 14.19 3.38
CA ARG A 68 -19.77 14.94 2.33
C ARG A 68 -18.28 15.08 2.63
N ARG A 69 -17.94 15.45 3.85
CA ARG A 69 -16.55 15.62 4.30
C ARG A 69 -15.73 14.35 4.17
N GLU A 70 -16.25 13.25 4.69
CA GLU A 70 -15.53 11.97 4.68
C GLU A 70 -15.45 11.39 3.25
N ILE A 71 -16.53 11.44 2.46
CA ILE A 71 -16.52 10.98 1.05
C ILE A 71 -15.50 11.75 0.22
N MET A 72 -15.45 13.08 0.34
CA MET A 72 -14.49 13.89 -0.42
C MET A 72 -13.05 13.56 -0.03
N GLY A 73 -12.78 13.28 1.25
CA GLY A 73 -11.48 12.80 1.72
C GLY A 73 -11.10 11.46 1.09
N THR A 74 -11.99 10.47 1.18
CA THR A 74 -11.79 9.12 0.61
C THR A 74 -11.60 9.15 -0.91
N VAL A 75 -12.36 10.00 -1.63
CA VAL A 75 -12.20 10.19 -3.08
C VAL A 75 -10.82 10.77 -3.39
N ASN A 76 -10.38 11.79 -2.64
CA ASN A 76 -9.05 12.37 -2.82
C ASN A 76 -7.95 11.31 -2.68
N ASP A 77 -7.99 10.52 -1.60
CA ASP A 77 -7.01 9.46 -1.33
C ASP A 77 -7.05 8.35 -2.39
N SER A 78 -8.24 8.00 -2.89
CA SER A 78 -8.45 7.01 -3.94
C SER A 78 -7.92 7.48 -5.31
N CYS A 79 -7.97 8.78 -5.58
CA CYS A 79 -7.57 9.38 -6.86
C CYS A 79 -6.06 9.67 -6.96
N VAL A 80 -5.25 9.44 -5.93
CA VAL A 80 -3.80 9.71 -5.95
C VAL A 80 -3.09 9.06 -7.13
N GLY A 81 -3.43 7.80 -7.44
CA GLY A 81 -2.87 7.10 -8.60
C GLY A 81 -3.24 7.76 -9.94
N LEU A 82 -4.46 8.29 -10.06
CA LEU A 82 -4.93 9.03 -11.24
C LEU A 82 -4.23 10.37 -11.35
N PHE A 83 -4.04 11.10 -10.25
CA PHE A 83 -3.29 12.36 -10.24
C PHE A 83 -1.83 12.14 -10.65
N GLY A 84 -1.20 11.06 -10.18
CA GLY A 84 0.14 10.68 -10.59
C GLY A 84 0.23 10.33 -12.08
N ALA A 85 -0.77 9.65 -12.63
CA ALA A 85 -0.83 9.34 -14.06
C ALA A 85 -1.05 10.60 -14.91
N ALA A 86 -1.97 11.49 -14.50
CA ALA A 86 -2.23 12.77 -15.18
C ALA A 86 -1.00 13.69 -15.14
N ALA A 87 -0.37 13.87 -13.98
CA ALA A 87 0.88 14.61 -13.85
C ALA A 87 1.97 14.04 -14.76
N GLY A 88 2.13 12.71 -14.79
CA GLY A 88 3.07 12.05 -15.68
C GLY A 88 2.78 12.31 -17.16
N ALA A 89 1.53 12.28 -17.58
CA ALA A 89 1.13 12.57 -18.95
C ALA A 89 1.46 14.01 -19.35
N LEU A 90 1.23 14.97 -18.45
CA LEU A 90 1.50 16.40 -18.70
C LEU A 90 3.00 16.71 -18.90
N ILE A 91 3.89 16.08 -18.12
CA ILE A 91 5.32 16.42 -18.10
C ILE A 91 6.22 15.47 -18.89
N ALA A 92 5.68 14.31 -19.36
CA ALA A 92 6.49 13.30 -20.06
C ALA A 92 6.94 13.73 -21.48
N GLY A 93 6.23 14.67 -22.11
CA GLY A 93 6.32 14.94 -23.55
C GLY A 93 7.75 15.27 -24.03
N SER A 94 8.44 16.19 -23.36
CA SER A 94 9.79 16.62 -23.75
C SER A 94 10.83 15.49 -23.63
N LEU A 95 10.80 14.75 -22.51
CA LEU A 95 11.72 13.66 -22.27
C LEU A 95 11.45 12.47 -23.21
N SER A 96 10.17 12.13 -23.41
CA SER A 96 9.76 11.07 -24.33
C SER A 96 10.15 11.36 -25.77
N LYS A 97 9.99 12.61 -26.24
CA LYS A 97 10.37 13.06 -27.59
C LYS A 97 11.89 13.05 -27.77
N LYS A 98 12.64 13.56 -26.78
CA LYS A 98 14.09 13.60 -26.81
C LYS A 98 14.71 12.22 -26.98
N TYR A 99 14.25 11.24 -26.23
CA TYR A 99 14.84 9.90 -26.19
C TYR A 99 14.04 8.84 -26.95
N ASN A 100 12.96 9.24 -27.62
CA ASN A 100 12.04 8.34 -28.34
C ASN A 100 11.59 7.14 -27.48
N THR A 101 11.21 7.41 -26.22
CA THR A 101 10.77 6.38 -25.27
C THR A 101 9.58 6.84 -24.43
N LYS A 102 8.70 5.91 -24.00
CA LYS A 102 7.47 6.22 -23.27
C LYS A 102 7.73 6.26 -21.77
N VAL A 103 8.20 7.40 -21.25
CA VAL A 103 8.53 7.55 -19.81
C VAL A 103 7.30 7.67 -18.89
N ASN A 104 6.13 8.01 -19.42
CA ASN A 104 4.90 8.17 -18.62
C ASN A 104 4.45 6.89 -17.93
N LYS A 105 4.86 5.71 -18.41
CA LYS A 105 4.53 4.40 -17.82
C LYS A 105 5.47 4.00 -16.68
N MET A 106 6.56 4.71 -16.45
CA MET A 106 7.55 4.38 -15.43
C MET A 106 7.13 4.95 -14.09
N PHE A 107 6.96 4.07 -13.10
CA PHE A 107 6.64 4.40 -11.71
C PHE A 107 7.70 3.83 -10.76
N THR A 108 8.94 3.82 -11.21
CA THR A 108 10.09 3.25 -10.51
C THR A 108 10.59 4.21 -9.44
N ALA A 109 10.97 3.68 -8.28
CA ALA A 109 11.60 4.50 -7.25
C ALA A 109 12.98 5.00 -7.73
N PRO A 110 13.42 6.22 -7.35
CA PRO A 110 14.70 6.77 -7.79
C PRO A 110 15.90 5.86 -7.49
N ASP A 111 15.96 5.27 -6.29
CA ASP A 111 17.05 4.36 -5.92
C ASP A 111 17.06 3.09 -6.79
N THR A 112 15.90 2.53 -7.09
CA THR A 112 15.78 1.41 -8.04
C THR A 112 16.29 1.80 -9.41
N LEU A 113 15.89 2.98 -9.92
CA LEU A 113 16.35 3.47 -11.21
C LEU A 113 17.88 3.60 -11.26
N HIS A 114 18.48 4.14 -10.19
CA HIS A 114 19.95 4.33 -10.14
C HIS A 114 20.69 3.00 -10.17
N ILE A 115 20.20 1.96 -9.47
CA ILE A 115 20.80 0.62 -9.50
C ILE A 115 20.67 -0.01 -10.90
N LEU A 116 19.48 0.09 -11.52
CA LEU A 116 19.27 -0.41 -12.88
C LEU A 116 20.16 0.30 -13.90
N ALA A 117 20.38 1.61 -13.74
CA ALA A 117 21.28 2.40 -14.60
C ALA A 117 22.74 2.04 -14.39
N GLU A 118 23.17 1.74 -13.15
CA GLU A 118 24.53 1.26 -12.86
C GLU A 118 24.79 -0.07 -13.55
N ASN A 119 23.87 -1.04 -13.42
CA ASN A 119 23.98 -2.34 -14.07
C ASN A 119 24.01 -2.20 -15.61
N LYS A 120 23.21 -1.28 -16.18
CA LYS A 120 23.22 -1.00 -17.62
C LYS A 120 24.53 -0.37 -18.08
N SER A 121 25.06 0.57 -17.31
CA SER A 121 26.36 1.19 -17.60
C SER A 121 27.49 0.15 -17.57
N ASN A 122 27.48 -0.74 -16.58
CA ASN A 122 28.45 -1.85 -16.47
C ASN A 122 28.31 -2.84 -17.63
N GLN A 123 27.07 -3.14 -18.04
CA GLN A 123 26.80 -4.01 -19.19
C GLN A 123 27.41 -3.44 -20.48
N ILE A 124 27.20 -2.15 -20.77
CA ILE A 124 27.73 -1.49 -21.97
C ILE A 124 29.26 -1.39 -21.90
N LYS A 125 29.81 -0.96 -20.75
CA LYS A 125 31.27 -0.82 -20.56
C LYS A 125 32.02 -2.13 -20.79
N ASN A 126 31.44 -3.26 -20.39
CA ASN A 126 32.06 -4.58 -20.50
C ASN A 126 31.56 -5.38 -21.72
N ASN A 127 30.86 -4.74 -22.65
CA ASN A 127 30.29 -5.34 -23.86
C ASN A 127 29.52 -6.63 -23.61
N LYS A 128 28.75 -6.69 -22.48
CA LYS A 128 27.93 -7.85 -22.11
C LYS A 128 26.59 -7.83 -22.85
N SER A 129 25.98 -9.02 -22.96
CA SER A 129 24.65 -9.15 -23.57
C SER A 129 23.55 -8.54 -22.69
N GLN A 130 22.36 -8.32 -23.28
CA GLN A 130 21.16 -7.92 -22.52
C GLN A 130 20.78 -8.97 -21.48
N LEU A 131 20.91 -10.25 -21.80
CA LEU A 131 20.68 -11.34 -20.85
C LEU A 131 21.56 -11.22 -19.61
N GLU A 132 22.87 -10.92 -19.79
CA GLU A 132 23.77 -10.72 -18.65
C GLU A 132 23.43 -9.48 -17.83
N TYR A 133 22.97 -8.39 -18.46
CA TYR A 133 22.44 -7.24 -17.73
C TYR A 133 21.28 -7.61 -16.81
N ILE A 134 20.32 -8.42 -17.32
CA ILE A 134 19.18 -8.85 -16.53
C ILE A 134 19.63 -9.78 -15.39
N LYS A 135 20.56 -10.70 -15.66
CA LYS A 135 21.14 -11.58 -14.62
C LYS A 135 21.83 -10.78 -13.53
N GLU A 136 22.64 -9.78 -13.87
CA GLU A 136 23.30 -8.91 -12.88
C GLU A 136 22.28 -8.13 -12.05
N THR A 137 21.23 -7.64 -12.69
CA THR A 137 20.14 -6.96 -11.98
C THR A 137 19.41 -7.90 -11.01
N LEU A 138 19.16 -9.14 -11.38
CA LEU A 138 18.54 -10.13 -10.50
C LEU A 138 19.49 -10.56 -9.36
N ARG A 139 20.81 -10.61 -9.59
CA ARG A 139 21.82 -10.86 -8.53
C ARG A 139 21.86 -9.74 -7.48
N SER A 140 21.52 -8.51 -7.87
CA SER A 140 21.41 -7.38 -6.91
C SER A 140 20.13 -7.43 -6.08
N ALA A 141 19.19 -8.31 -6.40
CA ALA A 141 17.94 -8.47 -5.68
C ALA A 141 18.04 -9.51 -4.57
N LYS A 142 17.43 -9.21 -3.42
CA LYS A 142 17.33 -10.12 -2.27
C LYS A 142 15.94 -10.06 -1.67
N GLY A 143 15.37 -11.23 -1.35
CA GLY A 143 14.09 -11.34 -0.66
C GLY A 143 14.25 -11.45 0.86
N TYR A 144 13.38 -10.79 1.62
CA TYR A 144 13.43 -10.86 3.08
C TYR A 144 12.76 -12.13 3.61
N ASN A 145 13.56 -13.07 4.09
CA ASN A 145 13.12 -14.27 4.78
C ASN A 145 14.12 -14.63 5.88
N PRO A 146 14.00 -14.03 7.08
CA PRO A 146 14.97 -14.18 8.16
C PRO A 146 15.01 -15.59 8.75
N THR A 147 14.04 -16.45 8.43
CA THR A 147 13.95 -17.85 8.90
C THR A 147 14.59 -18.84 7.93
N ALA A 148 14.99 -18.39 6.74
CA ALA A 148 15.67 -19.26 5.78
C ALA A 148 17.10 -19.60 6.24
N ALA A 149 17.51 -20.84 6.02
CA ALA A 149 18.85 -21.32 6.41
C ALA A 149 20.00 -20.55 5.72
N ASN A 150 19.75 -20.05 4.50
CA ASN A 150 20.69 -19.28 3.70
C ASN A 150 20.52 -17.76 3.79
N ALA A 151 19.74 -17.28 4.77
CA ALA A 151 19.57 -15.84 5.00
C ALA A 151 20.89 -15.21 5.50
N ASP A 152 21.20 -14.02 4.94
CA ASP A 152 22.35 -13.24 5.42
C ASP A 152 22.10 -12.67 6.84
N LYS A 153 23.12 -11.96 7.38
CA LYS A 153 23.05 -11.37 8.72
C LYS A 153 21.85 -10.42 8.91
N ASP A 154 21.35 -9.82 7.83
CA ASP A 154 20.25 -8.88 7.84
C ASP A 154 18.89 -9.56 7.54
N GLY A 155 18.89 -10.86 7.30
CA GLY A 155 17.67 -11.67 7.06
C GLY A 155 17.24 -11.73 5.61
N PHE A 156 18.12 -11.38 4.67
CA PHE A 156 17.83 -11.43 3.24
C PHE A 156 18.42 -12.68 2.57
N VAL A 157 17.68 -13.23 1.64
CA VAL A 157 18.03 -14.38 0.81
C VAL A 157 18.31 -13.92 -0.61
N LYS A 158 19.45 -14.27 -1.16
CA LYS A 158 19.77 -14.07 -2.58
C LYS A 158 19.02 -15.07 -3.44
N LEU A 159 18.69 -14.65 -4.67
CA LEU A 159 18.17 -15.58 -5.67
C LEU A 159 19.27 -16.58 -6.06
N SER A 160 18.88 -17.86 -6.24
CA SER A 160 19.79 -18.89 -6.77
C SER A 160 20.11 -18.64 -8.26
N ASP A 161 21.28 -19.07 -8.70
CA ASP A 161 21.70 -18.93 -10.11
C ASP A 161 20.70 -19.62 -11.06
N LYS A 162 20.10 -20.73 -10.66
CA LYS A 162 19.06 -21.42 -11.42
C LYS A 162 17.82 -20.54 -11.63
N THR A 163 17.36 -19.87 -10.60
CA THR A 163 16.20 -18.95 -10.68
C THR A 163 16.55 -17.73 -11.48
N ILE A 164 17.75 -17.17 -11.28
CA ILE A 164 18.25 -16.02 -12.06
C ILE A 164 18.29 -16.36 -13.56
N GLU A 165 18.86 -17.52 -13.93
CA GLU A 165 18.93 -17.97 -15.33
C GLU A 165 17.53 -18.07 -15.97
N LYS A 166 16.60 -18.73 -15.28
CA LYS A 166 15.24 -18.94 -15.77
C LYS A 166 14.46 -17.63 -15.93
N VAL A 167 14.55 -16.74 -14.93
CA VAL A 167 13.86 -15.46 -14.94
C VAL A 167 14.48 -14.51 -15.98
N ALA A 168 15.79 -14.46 -16.07
CA ALA A 168 16.50 -13.62 -17.01
C ALA A 168 16.21 -14.04 -18.46
N LYS A 169 16.25 -15.34 -18.78
CA LYS A 169 15.91 -15.86 -20.10
C LYS A 169 14.48 -15.47 -20.51
N TYR A 170 13.54 -15.61 -19.59
CA TYR A 170 12.16 -15.21 -19.86
C TYR A 170 12.02 -13.70 -20.15
N TYR A 171 12.74 -12.84 -19.41
CA TYR A 171 12.76 -11.41 -19.69
C TYR A 171 13.41 -11.07 -21.01
N ASP A 172 14.52 -11.74 -21.36
CA ASP A 172 15.20 -11.52 -22.62
C ASP A 172 14.30 -11.87 -23.81
N GLU A 173 13.60 -13.00 -23.74
CA GLU A 173 12.60 -13.39 -24.74
C GLU A 173 11.45 -12.36 -24.85
N LEU A 174 10.94 -11.85 -23.73
CA LEU A 174 9.91 -10.82 -23.74
C LEU A 174 10.38 -9.48 -24.33
N LEU A 175 11.59 -9.05 -24.00
CA LEU A 175 12.15 -7.79 -24.51
C LEU A 175 12.44 -7.86 -26.02
N ASN A 176 12.76 -9.04 -26.53
CA ASN A 176 12.96 -9.28 -27.97
C ASN A 176 11.63 -9.43 -28.71
N ASN A 177 10.53 -9.80 -28.02
CA ASN A 177 9.21 -9.99 -28.62
C ASN A 177 8.23 -8.86 -28.21
N LYS A 178 8.15 -7.80 -29.05
CA LYS A 178 7.27 -6.63 -28.81
C LYS A 178 5.78 -6.97 -28.64
N ALA A 179 5.31 -8.08 -29.19
CA ALA A 179 3.90 -8.50 -29.07
C ALA A 179 3.55 -8.92 -27.63
N ASP A 180 4.49 -9.54 -26.93
CA ASP A 180 4.26 -9.96 -25.53
C ASP A 180 4.44 -8.82 -24.51
N PHE A 181 5.15 -7.74 -24.89
CA PHE A 181 5.27 -6.53 -24.08
C PHE A 181 3.91 -5.91 -23.73
N ASN A 182 3.02 -5.76 -24.70
CA ASN A 182 1.70 -5.18 -24.48
C ASN A 182 0.85 -6.04 -23.52
N LYS A 183 1.04 -7.36 -23.56
CA LYS A 183 0.39 -8.29 -22.63
C LYS A 183 0.93 -8.13 -21.20
N TRP A 184 2.24 -8.03 -21.03
CA TRP A 184 2.86 -7.81 -19.72
C TRP A 184 2.37 -6.54 -19.03
N THR A 185 2.24 -5.44 -19.76
CA THR A 185 1.81 -4.15 -19.22
C THR A 185 0.29 -4.04 -19.01
N SER A 186 -0.51 -4.97 -19.56
CA SER A 186 -1.97 -4.98 -19.36
C SER A 186 -2.34 -5.64 -18.04
N SER A 187 -3.38 -5.11 -17.37
CA SER A 187 -3.92 -5.69 -16.14
C SER A 187 -4.53 -7.08 -16.31
N LYS A 188 -4.87 -7.46 -17.55
CA LYS A 188 -5.51 -8.72 -17.89
C LYS A 188 -4.54 -9.91 -18.06
N SER A 189 -3.21 -9.67 -18.13
CA SER A 189 -2.22 -10.70 -18.45
C SER A 189 -1.25 -11.02 -17.32
N ASP A 190 -1.72 -11.01 -16.11
CA ASP A 190 -0.92 -11.25 -14.90
C ASP A 190 -0.36 -12.70 -14.79
N LYS A 191 -0.80 -13.62 -15.66
CA LYS A 191 -0.42 -15.04 -15.57
C LYS A 191 1.08 -15.27 -15.76
N SER A 192 1.72 -14.60 -16.73
CA SER A 192 3.15 -14.76 -16.99
C SER A 192 4.02 -14.17 -15.89
N ARG A 193 3.66 -12.98 -15.40
CA ARG A 193 4.35 -12.37 -14.27
C ARG A 193 4.21 -13.19 -12.99
N THR A 194 3.03 -13.79 -12.78
CA THR A 194 2.77 -14.66 -11.63
C THR A 194 3.63 -15.92 -11.69
N VAL A 195 3.96 -16.45 -12.88
CA VAL A 195 4.94 -17.55 -13.02
C VAL A 195 6.29 -17.14 -12.42
N LEU A 196 6.83 -15.98 -12.82
CA LEU A 196 8.10 -15.51 -12.32
C LEU A 196 8.05 -15.21 -10.82
N MET A 197 6.97 -14.61 -10.33
CA MET A 197 6.78 -14.40 -8.90
C MET A 197 6.82 -15.71 -8.12
N ASN A 198 6.11 -16.73 -8.58
CA ASN A 198 6.07 -18.04 -7.91
C ASN A 198 7.44 -18.73 -7.91
N GLU A 199 8.22 -18.64 -8.99
CA GLU A 199 9.57 -19.18 -9.06
C GLU A 199 10.50 -18.51 -8.03
N ILE A 200 10.43 -17.19 -7.93
CA ILE A 200 11.24 -16.43 -6.97
C ILE A 200 10.80 -16.69 -5.52
N ILE A 201 9.48 -16.79 -5.27
CA ILE A 201 8.97 -17.14 -3.94
C ILE A 201 9.38 -18.58 -3.55
N ALA A 202 9.34 -19.52 -4.49
CA ALA A 202 9.76 -20.88 -4.25
C ALA A 202 11.26 -20.97 -3.87
N ASP A 203 12.08 -20.12 -4.46
CA ASP A 203 13.52 -20.04 -4.24
C ASP A 203 13.91 -19.31 -2.94
N THR A 204 13.30 -18.16 -2.68
CA THR A 204 13.69 -17.27 -1.57
C THR A 204 12.78 -17.39 -0.34
N GLY A 205 11.56 -17.92 -0.52
CA GLY A 205 10.51 -17.89 0.49
C GLY A 205 9.95 -16.48 0.76
N ALA A 206 10.29 -15.49 -0.07
CA ALA A 206 9.89 -14.09 0.07
C ALA A 206 9.08 -13.61 -1.14
N GLY A 207 8.08 -12.75 -0.91
CA GLY A 207 7.24 -12.19 -1.96
C GLY A 207 6.86 -10.74 -1.72
N SER A 208 6.83 -10.29 -0.46
CA SER A 208 6.40 -8.96 -0.06
C SER A 208 7.55 -7.96 0.09
N ASP A 209 8.67 -8.38 0.67
CA ASP A 209 9.78 -7.50 1.00
C ASP A 209 11.03 -7.89 0.23
N PHE A 210 11.44 -7.02 -0.68
CA PHE A 210 12.66 -7.15 -1.47
C PHE A 210 13.52 -5.90 -1.32
N ILE A 211 14.81 -6.09 -1.48
CA ILE A 211 15.77 -5.01 -1.68
C ILE A 211 16.53 -5.23 -2.98
N LEU A 212 16.92 -4.11 -3.60
CA LEU A 212 18.01 -4.08 -4.58
C LEU A 212 19.19 -3.34 -3.96
N GLU A 213 20.38 -3.84 -4.20
CA GLU A 213 21.62 -3.24 -3.73
C GLU A 213 22.50 -2.85 -4.93
N SER A 214 23.09 -1.64 -4.90
CA SER A 214 24.17 -1.27 -5.84
C SER A 214 25.40 -2.15 -5.62
N ALA A 215 26.29 -2.24 -6.62
CA ALA A 215 27.50 -3.04 -6.54
C ALA A 215 28.39 -2.64 -5.35
N ASP A 216 28.47 -1.35 -5.03
CA ASP A 216 29.21 -0.80 -3.90
C ASP A 216 28.39 -0.78 -2.57
N LYS A 217 27.16 -1.30 -2.60
CA LYS A 217 26.21 -1.36 -1.47
C LYS A 217 25.86 -0.02 -0.83
N LYS A 218 26.14 1.09 -1.51
CA LYS A 218 25.80 2.43 -1.00
C LYS A 218 24.35 2.81 -1.24
N ILE A 219 23.75 2.29 -2.32
CA ILE A 219 22.35 2.51 -2.65
C ILE A 219 21.60 1.22 -2.35
N VAL A 220 20.57 1.29 -1.52
CA VAL A 220 19.67 0.18 -1.20
C VAL A 220 18.24 0.64 -1.43
N SER A 221 17.59 0.06 -2.42
CA SER A 221 16.18 0.31 -2.72
C SER A 221 15.30 -0.76 -2.10
N LYS A 222 14.28 -0.35 -1.34
CA LYS A 222 13.24 -1.23 -0.82
C LYS A 222 12.07 -1.29 -1.78
N THR A 223 11.64 -2.49 -2.09
CA THR A 223 10.57 -2.74 -3.05
C THR A 223 9.80 -4.02 -2.67
N ASN A 224 8.77 -4.36 -3.43
CA ASN A 224 8.14 -5.67 -3.36
C ASN A 224 8.38 -6.44 -4.67
N LEU A 225 8.20 -7.74 -4.64
CA LEU A 225 8.51 -8.60 -5.79
C LEU A 225 7.76 -8.17 -7.06
N LYS A 226 6.48 -7.80 -6.95
CA LYS A 226 5.68 -7.36 -8.10
C LYS A 226 6.21 -6.06 -8.71
N SER A 227 6.55 -5.08 -7.87
CA SER A 227 7.13 -3.81 -8.32
C SER A 227 8.52 -4.02 -8.93
N LEU A 228 9.35 -4.82 -8.27
CA LEU A 228 10.68 -5.18 -8.77
C LEU A 228 10.62 -5.77 -10.18
N LEU A 229 9.79 -6.78 -10.40
CA LEU A 229 9.65 -7.41 -11.71
C LEU A 229 9.13 -6.42 -12.77
N ASN A 230 8.18 -5.55 -12.41
CA ASN A 230 7.70 -4.50 -13.31
C ASN A 230 8.79 -3.49 -13.66
N ASP A 231 9.55 -3.05 -12.66
CA ASP A 231 10.60 -2.05 -12.84
C ASP A 231 11.73 -2.58 -13.71
N ILE A 232 12.21 -3.80 -13.44
CA ILE A 232 13.21 -4.46 -14.30
C ILE A 232 12.74 -4.47 -15.75
N PHE A 233 11.49 -4.86 -16.00
CA PHE A 233 10.96 -4.98 -17.35
C PHE A 233 10.80 -3.62 -18.05
N ILE A 234 10.07 -2.66 -17.42
CA ILE A 234 9.74 -1.37 -18.03
C ILE A 234 10.99 -0.51 -18.23
N VAL A 235 11.91 -0.51 -17.27
CA VAL A 235 13.15 0.27 -17.34
C VAL A 235 14.10 -0.35 -18.36
N SER A 236 14.25 -1.69 -18.36
CA SER A 236 15.13 -2.40 -19.32
C SER A 236 14.68 -2.19 -20.77
N GLU A 237 13.36 -2.20 -21.03
CA GLU A 237 12.83 -1.87 -22.35
C GLU A 237 13.24 -0.47 -22.79
N SER A 238 13.13 0.50 -21.89
CA SER A 238 13.50 1.88 -22.20
C SER A 238 14.99 2.05 -22.49
N PHE A 239 15.84 1.25 -21.84
CA PHE A 239 17.31 1.27 -22.04
C PHE A 239 17.76 0.69 -23.37
N ASN A 240 16.89 -0.07 -24.06
CA ASN A 240 17.19 -0.63 -25.39
C ASN A 240 16.97 0.39 -26.53
N GLY A 241 16.37 1.54 -26.26
CA GLY A 241 16.23 2.60 -27.26
C GLY A 241 17.59 3.16 -27.68
N GLU A 242 17.83 3.33 -28.98
CA GLU A 242 19.10 3.80 -29.55
C GLU A 242 19.58 5.11 -28.90
N LYS A 243 18.72 6.13 -28.81
CA LYS A 243 19.06 7.41 -28.17
C LYS A 243 19.43 7.30 -26.70
N VAL A 244 18.83 6.34 -25.99
CA VAL A 244 19.15 6.07 -24.58
C VAL A 244 20.49 5.34 -24.48
N LYS A 245 20.75 4.37 -25.38
CA LYS A 245 22.03 3.67 -25.47
C LYS A 245 23.16 4.64 -25.72
N ASN A 246 23.02 5.54 -26.71
CA ASN A 246 23.98 6.58 -27.02
C ASN A 246 24.28 7.49 -25.81
N ALA A 247 23.26 7.82 -25.00
CA ALA A 247 23.46 8.59 -23.77
C ALA A 247 24.30 7.83 -22.72
N PHE A 248 24.19 6.50 -22.66
CA PHE A 248 25.03 5.67 -21.77
C PHE A 248 26.47 5.60 -22.32
N GLU A 249 26.65 5.41 -23.61
CA GLU A 249 27.97 5.38 -24.25
C GLU A 249 28.74 6.71 -24.07
N GLU A 250 28.05 7.83 -24.24
CA GLU A 250 28.60 9.17 -23.97
C GLU A 250 29.01 9.33 -22.50
N GLN A 251 28.13 8.92 -21.57
CA GLN A 251 28.44 8.98 -20.15
C GLN A 251 29.67 8.13 -19.78
N ILE A 252 29.81 6.93 -20.37
CA ILE A 252 30.96 6.04 -20.16
C ILE A 252 32.24 6.65 -20.72
N LYS A 253 32.22 7.18 -21.98
CA LYS A 253 33.35 7.87 -22.61
C LYS A 253 33.86 9.04 -21.78
N LEU A 254 32.95 9.75 -21.10
CA LEU A 254 33.28 10.89 -20.23
C LEU A 254 33.71 10.46 -18.81
N GLY A 255 33.82 9.17 -18.50
CA GLY A 255 34.18 8.66 -17.18
C GLY A 255 33.18 9.05 -16.05
N LYS A 256 31.97 9.46 -16.40
CA LYS A 256 30.95 9.90 -15.45
C LYS A 256 30.23 8.71 -14.80
N LYS A 257 29.67 8.93 -13.60
CA LYS A 257 28.82 7.92 -12.92
C LYS A 257 27.52 7.71 -13.70
N SER A 258 26.91 6.52 -13.57
CA SER A 258 25.61 6.20 -14.18
C SER A 258 24.49 7.15 -13.78
N THR A 259 24.52 7.65 -12.55
CA THR A 259 23.59 8.68 -12.05
C THR A 259 23.74 10.05 -12.72
N GLU A 260 24.87 10.28 -13.41
CA GLU A 260 25.15 11.51 -14.16
C GLU A 260 24.76 11.41 -15.64
N ASN A 261 24.32 10.23 -16.09
CA ASN A 261 23.75 10.02 -17.41
C ASN A 261 22.59 11.00 -17.67
N ALA A 262 22.56 11.63 -18.84
CA ALA A 262 21.59 12.68 -19.17
C ALA A 262 20.14 12.16 -19.18
N PHE A 263 19.91 10.93 -19.66
CA PHE A 263 18.59 10.29 -19.63
C PHE A 263 18.17 9.99 -18.20
N ILE A 264 19.06 9.42 -17.39
CA ILE A 264 18.78 9.05 -15.98
C ILE A 264 18.48 10.29 -15.13
N LYS A 265 19.26 11.36 -15.28
CA LYS A 265 18.96 12.67 -14.64
C LYS A 265 17.59 13.20 -15.06
N GLY A 266 17.28 13.11 -16.35
CA GLY A 266 15.98 13.54 -16.88
C GLY A 266 14.84 12.71 -16.30
N LEU A 267 15.02 11.38 -16.21
CA LEU A 267 14.01 10.47 -15.69
C LEU A 267 13.83 10.61 -14.17
N ASP A 268 14.90 10.79 -13.41
CA ASP A 268 14.84 11.07 -11.96
C ASP A 268 14.09 12.40 -11.70
N LYS A 269 14.42 13.46 -12.44
CA LYS A 269 13.69 14.75 -12.37
C LYS A 269 12.22 14.58 -12.74
N PHE A 270 11.91 13.82 -13.79
CA PHE A 270 10.53 13.52 -14.20
C PHE A 270 9.75 12.82 -13.08
N MET A 271 10.31 11.78 -12.46
CA MET A 271 9.65 11.04 -11.38
C MET A 271 9.42 11.92 -10.15
N LYS A 272 10.40 12.73 -9.76
CA LYS A 272 10.28 13.67 -8.64
C LYS A 272 9.23 14.74 -8.93
N ASN A 273 9.22 15.34 -10.11
CA ASN A 273 8.24 16.34 -10.51
C ASN A 273 6.83 15.75 -10.55
N ARG A 274 6.67 14.51 -11.08
CA ARG A 274 5.38 13.82 -11.07
C ARG A 274 4.87 13.57 -9.66
N ALA A 275 5.73 13.11 -8.75
CA ALA A 275 5.37 12.92 -7.35
C ALA A 275 4.99 14.24 -6.68
N ALA A 276 5.75 15.31 -6.93
CA ALA A 276 5.47 16.64 -6.40
C ALA A 276 4.14 17.22 -6.92
N MET A 277 3.87 17.12 -8.23
CA MET A 277 2.61 17.57 -8.82
C MET A 277 1.41 16.77 -8.29
N CYS A 278 1.55 15.46 -8.21
CA CYS A 278 0.52 14.59 -7.64
C CYS A 278 0.24 14.95 -6.18
N PHE A 279 1.28 15.10 -5.37
CA PHE A 279 1.17 15.48 -3.97
C PHE A 279 0.53 16.87 -3.82
N ALA A 280 0.97 17.86 -4.60
CA ALA A 280 0.40 19.21 -4.60
C ALA A 280 -1.10 19.22 -4.98
N ALA A 281 -1.50 18.47 -6.01
CA ALA A 281 -2.90 18.34 -6.40
C ALA A 281 -3.75 17.71 -5.28
N SER A 282 -3.27 16.60 -4.70
CA SER A 282 -3.96 15.95 -3.57
C SER A 282 -4.03 16.85 -2.33
N CYS A 283 -2.98 17.62 -2.05
CA CYS A 283 -2.98 18.59 -0.96
C CYS A 283 -3.94 19.73 -1.22
N ALA A 284 -3.99 20.29 -2.43
CA ALA A 284 -4.91 21.36 -2.79
C ALA A 284 -6.37 20.92 -2.59
N ILE A 285 -6.71 19.70 -3.05
CA ILE A 285 -8.04 19.13 -2.81
C ILE A 285 -8.27 18.91 -1.31
N GLY A 286 -7.34 18.24 -0.61
CA GLY A 286 -7.47 17.96 0.83
C GLY A 286 -7.63 19.22 1.68
N LEU A 287 -6.91 20.30 1.36
CA LEU A 287 -7.04 21.61 2.01
C LEU A 287 -8.38 22.29 1.71
N SER A 288 -8.96 22.07 0.53
CA SER A 288 -10.22 22.69 0.12
C SER A 288 -11.48 21.96 0.64
N VAL A 289 -11.37 20.68 0.98
CA VAL A 289 -12.52 19.85 1.41
C VAL A 289 -13.30 20.48 2.54
N GLN A 290 -12.63 20.90 3.62
CA GLN A 290 -13.32 21.43 4.79
C GLN A 290 -13.94 22.82 4.55
N PRO A 291 -13.23 23.80 3.98
CA PRO A 291 -13.83 25.10 3.63
C PRO A 291 -15.04 24.97 2.69
N ILE A 292 -14.94 24.13 1.65
CA ILE A 292 -16.06 23.89 0.72
C ILE A 292 -17.24 23.24 1.46
N ASN A 293 -16.98 22.24 2.31
CA ASN A 293 -18.05 21.59 3.07
C ASN A 293 -18.77 22.56 4.02
N MET A 294 -18.03 23.42 4.71
CA MET A 294 -18.59 24.49 5.55
C MET A 294 -19.46 25.46 4.75
N TYR A 295 -18.99 25.91 3.60
CA TYR A 295 -19.73 26.79 2.69
C TYR A 295 -21.05 26.15 2.21
N LEU A 296 -20.99 24.88 1.78
CA LEU A 296 -22.17 24.13 1.36
C LEU A 296 -23.18 23.92 2.50
N THR A 297 -22.69 23.73 3.73
CA THR A 297 -23.54 23.62 4.91
C THR A 297 -24.24 24.95 5.21
N LYS A 298 -23.51 26.07 5.17
CA LYS A 298 -24.06 27.41 5.33
C LYS A 298 -25.18 27.71 4.30
N LEU A 299 -24.93 27.36 3.03
CA LEU A 299 -25.95 27.55 1.97
C LEU A 299 -27.22 26.74 2.23
N LYS A 300 -27.14 25.55 2.80
CA LYS A 300 -28.28 24.66 3.05
C LYS A 300 -29.02 24.94 4.35
N THR A 301 -28.33 25.35 5.39
CA THR A 301 -28.87 25.47 6.75
C THR A 301 -28.96 26.92 7.22
N GLY A 302 -28.34 27.89 6.51
CA GLY A 302 -28.21 29.28 6.96
C GLY A 302 -27.25 29.47 8.14
N GLN A 303 -26.69 28.40 8.70
CA GLN A 303 -25.86 28.45 9.91
C GLN A 303 -24.36 28.57 9.55
N ASP A 304 -23.69 29.54 10.16
CA ASP A 304 -22.23 29.71 10.08
C ASP A 304 -21.45 28.74 11.00
N GLY A 305 -22.15 27.95 11.80
CA GLY A 305 -21.62 27.16 12.89
C GLY A 305 -22.02 25.70 12.84
N PHE A 306 -21.79 25.05 13.94
CA PHE A 306 -21.98 23.65 14.20
C PHE A 306 -23.40 23.17 13.95
N VAL A 307 -23.60 22.40 12.91
CA VAL A 307 -24.90 21.78 12.65
C VAL A 307 -25.24 20.79 13.77
N GLY A 308 -26.43 20.96 14.34
CA GLY A 308 -26.91 20.11 15.46
C GLY A 308 -26.32 20.44 16.84
N VAL A 309 -25.69 21.62 16.99
CA VAL A 309 -25.26 22.15 18.29
C VAL A 309 -25.64 23.62 18.38
N GLU A 310 -26.47 23.96 19.36
CA GLU A 310 -26.94 25.34 19.57
C GLU A 310 -25.99 26.15 20.46
N GLY A 311 -25.99 27.49 20.28
CA GLY A 311 -25.33 28.41 21.21
C GLY A 311 -23.81 28.52 21.07
N ARG A 312 -23.21 28.05 19.98
CA ARG A 312 -21.78 28.21 19.72
C ARG A 312 -21.48 29.30 18.71
N SER A 313 -20.50 30.15 19.04
CA SER A 313 -19.98 31.19 18.17
C SER A 313 -18.56 30.87 17.71
N LYS A 314 -18.16 31.44 16.57
CA LYS A 314 -16.81 31.33 16.04
C LYS A 314 -15.84 32.13 16.89
N ASP A 315 -14.76 31.49 17.36
CA ASP A 315 -13.65 32.15 18.06
C ASP A 315 -12.63 32.68 17.04
N ASN A 316 -12.53 34.00 16.93
CA ASN A 316 -11.57 34.67 16.04
C ASN A 316 -10.35 35.23 16.81
N SER A 317 -10.14 34.85 18.07
CA SER A 317 -9.04 35.36 18.88
C SER A 317 -7.67 34.92 18.36
N ALA A 318 -6.67 35.78 18.49
CA ALA A 318 -5.27 35.44 18.16
C ALA A 318 -4.76 34.24 18.98
N GLY A 319 -5.19 34.11 20.24
CA GLY A 319 -4.87 32.95 21.10
C GLY A 319 -5.40 31.64 20.53
N PHE A 320 -6.63 31.62 20.01
CA PHE A 320 -7.19 30.43 19.38
C PHE A 320 -6.47 30.09 18.06
N PHE A 321 -6.10 31.10 17.26
CA PHE A 321 -5.28 30.87 16.07
C PHE A 321 -3.93 30.26 16.43
N GLY A 322 -3.26 30.77 17.48
CA GLY A 322 -2.01 30.19 18.00
C GLY A 322 -2.17 28.74 18.43
N LEU A 323 -3.29 28.41 19.11
CA LEU A 323 -3.59 27.03 19.50
C LEU A 323 -3.77 26.10 18.29
N LYS A 324 -4.45 26.54 17.23
CA LYS A 324 -4.59 25.78 15.97
C LYS A 324 -3.23 25.55 15.31
N ALA A 325 -2.38 26.58 15.25
CA ALA A 325 -1.04 26.48 14.68
C ALA A 325 -0.17 25.47 15.46
N LEU A 326 -0.15 25.56 16.79
CA LEU A 326 0.58 24.62 17.64
C LEU A 326 0.07 23.18 17.47
N SER A 327 -1.24 22.98 17.45
CA SER A 327 -1.85 21.68 17.22
C SER A 327 -1.47 21.09 15.85
N SER A 328 -1.42 21.93 14.81
CA SER A 328 -1.01 21.53 13.47
C SER A 328 0.46 21.12 13.40
N VAL A 329 1.35 21.84 14.08
CA VAL A 329 2.78 21.48 14.19
C VAL A 329 2.95 20.16 14.93
N GLY A 330 2.25 19.95 16.04
CA GLY A 330 2.26 18.71 16.79
C GLY A 330 1.78 17.53 15.94
N PHE A 331 0.67 17.69 15.23
CA PHE A 331 0.12 16.68 14.33
C PHE A 331 1.07 16.39 13.15
N PHE A 332 1.65 17.41 12.53
CA PHE A 332 2.63 17.24 11.46
C PHE A 332 3.88 16.47 11.94
N SER A 333 4.36 16.76 13.16
CA SER A 333 5.46 16.02 13.78
C SER A 333 5.12 14.54 13.98
N MET A 334 3.87 14.23 14.33
CA MET A 334 3.39 12.85 14.41
C MET A 334 3.37 12.18 13.02
N ILE A 335 2.91 12.87 11.97
CA ILE A 335 2.98 12.34 10.59
C ILE A 335 4.43 11.98 10.24
N LEU A 336 5.38 12.89 10.44
CA LEU A 336 6.80 12.67 10.16
C LEU A 336 7.34 11.43 10.91
N SER A 337 6.97 11.27 12.18
CA SER A 337 7.35 10.10 12.98
C SER A 337 6.82 8.80 12.39
N THR A 338 5.57 8.78 11.90
CA THR A 338 4.98 7.58 11.24
C THR A 338 5.60 7.28 9.87
N LEU A 339 6.26 8.26 9.26
CA LEU A 339 7.07 8.11 8.03
C LEU A 339 8.52 7.70 8.33
N ASN A 340 8.87 7.40 9.58
CA ASN A 340 10.24 7.17 10.05
C ASN A 340 11.18 8.35 9.73
N MET A 341 10.69 9.55 9.94
CA MET A 341 11.45 10.80 9.82
C MET A 341 11.56 11.47 11.19
N ASN A 342 12.73 12.01 11.49
CA ASN A 342 12.91 12.81 12.70
C ASN A 342 12.34 14.22 12.46
N PRO A 343 11.30 14.66 13.23
CA PRO A 343 10.70 15.98 13.05
C PRO A 343 11.70 17.13 13.21
N LEU A 344 12.67 16.99 14.12
CA LEU A 344 13.69 18.01 14.38
C LEU A 344 14.74 18.13 13.25
N LYS A 345 14.83 17.10 12.38
CA LYS A 345 15.74 17.07 11.22
C LYS A 345 14.95 17.03 9.90
N PHE A 346 13.78 17.67 9.88
CA PHE A 346 12.93 17.76 8.72
C PHE A 346 13.62 18.49 7.57
N THR A 347 13.55 17.90 6.38
CA THR A 347 13.90 18.56 5.12
C THR A 347 12.82 18.26 4.08
N PRO A 348 12.31 19.28 3.35
CA PRO A 348 11.30 19.07 2.31
C PRO A 348 11.72 18.02 1.28
N LYS A 349 13.00 17.98 0.91
CA LYS A 349 13.54 16.99 -0.02
C LYS A 349 13.32 15.55 0.48
N LYS A 350 13.73 15.25 1.72
CA LYS A 350 13.54 13.90 2.31
C LYS A 350 12.06 13.53 2.43
N PHE A 351 11.21 14.48 2.73
CA PHE A 351 9.75 14.26 2.76
C PHE A 351 9.24 13.90 1.36
N MET A 352 9.63 14.66 0.32
CA MET A 352 9.23 14.38 -1.06
C MET A 352 9.78 13.03 -1.57
N ASP A 353 10.97 12.61 -1.12
CA ASP A 353 11.50 11.29 -1.44
C ASP A 353 10.59 10.17 -0.87
N LYS A 354 9.99 10.37 0.33
CA LYS A 354 8.99 9.46 0.91
C LYS A 354 7.65 9.46 0.17
N MET A 355 7.33 10.55 -0.53
CA MET A 355 6.14 10.68 -1.36
C MET A 355 6.33 10.13 -2.78
N SER A 356 7.49 9.59 -3.11
CA SER A 356 7.77 9.00 -4.42
C SER A 356 6.94 7.74 -4.68
N PHE A 357 6.58 7.54 -5.94
CA PHE A 357 5.90 6.33 -6.36
C PHE A 357 6.87 5.14 -6.41
N SER A 358 6.38 3.95 -6.05
CA SER A 358 7.05 2.66 -6.26
C SER A 358 6.16 1.70 -7.07
N GLY A 359 5.24 2.24 -7.84
CA GLY A 359 4.24 1.53 -8.64
C GLY A 359 3.10 2.46 -9.03
N LYS A 360 2.12 1.96 -9.78
CA LYS A 360 0.95 2.74 -10.22
C LYS A 360 -0.01 3.10 -9.08
N MET A 361 -0.06 2.28 -8.05
CA MET A 361 -0.90 2.52 -6.88
C MET A 361 -0.17 3.41 -5.87
N PRO A 362 -0.90 4.24 -5.10
CA PRO A 362 -0.30 5.03 -4.05
C PRO A 362 0.39 4.15 -3.01
N THR A 363 1.49 4.63 -2.47
CA THR A 363 2.15 3.99 -1.35
C THR A 363 1.46 4.36 -0.04
N ILE A 364 1.63 3.52 0.99
CA ILE A 364 1.11 3.85 2.33
C ILE A 364 1.70 5.17 2.87
N ASN A 365 2.92 5.51 2.48
CA ASN A 365 3.54 6.78 2.86
C ASN A 365 2.85 7.98 2.19
N GLN A 366 2.47 7.86 0.92
CA GLN A 366 1.68 8.88 0.23
C GLN A 366 0.32 9.07 0.91
N LEU A 367 -0.39 7.97 1.24
CA LEU A 367 -1.66 8.04 1.97
C LEU A 367 -1.47 8.73 3.33
N LYS A 368 -0.43 8.37 4.10
CA LYS A 368 -0.13 9.04 5.37
C LYS A 368 0.10 10.54 5.21
N GLY A 369 0.86 10.95 4.21
CA GLY A 369 1.15 12.36 3.94
C GLY A 369 -0.11 13.13 3.54
N ILE A 370 -0.87 12.63 2.56
CA ILE A 370 -2.05 13.31 1.99
C ILE A 370 -3.18 13.39 3.01
N TYR A 371 -3.51 12.26 3.64
CA TYR A 371 -4.54 12.24 4.69
C TYR A 371 -4.15 13.13 5.88
N GLY A 372 -2.86 13.13 6.24
CA GLY A 372 -2.36 14.03 7.28
C GLY A 372 -2.53 15.50 6.96
N ILE A 373 -2.27 15.94 5.72
CA ILE A 373 -2.51 17.33 5.29
C ILE A 373 -4.01 17.66 5.31
N THR A 374 -4.87 16.73 4.94
CA THR A 374 -6.33 16.90 5.06
C THR A 374 -6.76 17.13 6.51
N ILE A 375 -6.16 16.42 7.47
CA ILE A 375 -6.43 16.65 8.90
C ILE A 375 -5.93 18.03 9.36
N ILE A 376 -4.76 18.46 8.91
CA ILE A 376 -4.25 19.81 9.21
C ILE A 376 -5.22 20.89 8.71
N SER A 377 -5.81 20.71 7.52
CA SER A 377 -6.88 21.60 7.05
C SER A 377 -8.08 21.65 7.99
N ARG A 378 -8.50 20.50 8.52
CA ARG A 378 -9.61 20.42 9.49
C ARG A 378 -9.25 21.13 10.80
N ILE A 379 -8.01 21.00 11.29
CA ILE A 379 -7.52 21.71 12.47
C ILE A 379 -7.61 23.23 12.27
N PHE A 380 -7.12 23.75 11.14
CA PHE A 380 -7.18 25.19 10.85
C PHE A 380 -8.63 25.68 10.62
N SER A 381 -9.50 24.84 10.11
CA SER A 381 -10.92 25.18 9.86
C SER A 381 -11.81 25.09 11.10
N ALA A 382 -11.29 24.61 12.23
CA ALA A 382 -12.04 24.53 13.48
C ALA A 382 -12.52 25.94 13.89
N ARG A 383 -13.80 26.05 14.27
CA ARG A 383 -14.50 27.32 14.54
C ARG A 383 -14.36 27.76 16.01
N ASP A 384 -14.24 26.77 16.93
CA ASP A 384 -14.01 27.01 18.35
C ASP A 384 -13.11 25.92 18.97
N LYS A 385 -12.80 26.06 20.27
CA LYS A 385 -11.94 25.12 21.02
C LYS A 385 -12.51 23.72 21.11
N ASP A 386 -13.83 23.57 21.13
CA ASP A 386 -14.46 22.25 21.21
C ASP A 386 -14.40 21.52 19.87
N GLU A 387 -14.65 22.22 18.76
CA GLU A 387 -14.46 21.63 17.43
C GLU A 387 -13.00 21.27 17.21
N LEU A 388 -12.05 22.11 17.63
CA LEU A 388 -10.62 21.78 17.56
C LEU A 388 -10.32 20.50 18.34
N ARG A 389 -10.85 20.36 19.56
CA ARG A 389 -10.71 19.15 20.38
C ARG A 389 -11.33 17.95 19.66
N GLU A 390 -12.56 18.10 19.13
CA GLU A 390 -13.24 17.04 18.37
C GLU A 390 -12.41 16.57 17.18
N VAL A 391 -11.88 17.49 16.39
CA VAL A 391 -11.01 17.21 15.25
C VAL A 391 -9.74 16.50 15.72
N LEU A 392 -9.04 17.06 16.71
CA LEU A 392 -7.81 16.46 17.23
C LEU A 392 -8.04 15.05 17.76
N THR A 393 -9.08 14.82 18.55
CA THR A 393 -9.38 13.51 19.10
C THR A 393 -9.78 12.53 17.99
N LYS A 394 -10.75 12.89 17.16
CA LYS A 394 -11.32 12.02 16.11
C LYS A 394 -10.28 11.70 15.04
N ASP A 395 -9.63 12.71 14.51
CA ASP A 395 -8.79 12.54 13.33
C ASP A 395 -7.39 12.01 13.71
N THR A 396 -6.84 12.37 14.88
CA THR A 396 -5.57 11.79 15.37
C THR A 396 -5.74 10.31 15.72
N LEU A 397 -6.77 9.95 16.49
CA LEU A 397 -7.04 8.56 16.81
C LEU A 397 -7.42 7.77 15.55
N GLY A 398 -8.16 8.38 14.63
CA GLY A 398 -8.50 7.81 13.33
C GLY A 398 -7.25 7.50 12.51
N TYR A 399 -6.37 8.48 12.36
CA TYR A 399 -5.09 8.34 11.65
C TYR A 399 -4.24 7.20 12.22
N LEU A 400 -4.04 7.20 13.54
CA LEU A 400 -3.25 6.16 14.21
C LEU A 400 -3.90 4.78 14.09
N SER A 401 -5.20 4.66 14.30
CA SER A 401 -5.91 3.38 14.23
C SER A 401 -5.90 2.80 12.83
N TRP A 402 -6.13 3.65 11.82
CA TRP A 402 -6.20 3.20 10.42
C TRP A 402 -4.82 2.88 9.82
N LEU A 403 -3.87 3.81 9.95
CA LEU A 403 -2.60 3.75 9.22
C LEU A 403 -1.43 3.15 10.03
N VAL A 404 -1.63 2.88 11.33
CA VAL A 404 -0.57 2.35 12.20
C VAL A 404 -1.03 1.10 12.97
N LEU A 405 -2.17 1.16 13.66
CA LEU A 405 -2.60 0.09 14.56
C LEU A 405 -3.32 -1.06 13.84
N GLY A 406 -3.95 -0.82 12.69
CA GLY A 406 -4.64 -1.86 11.94
C GLY A 406 -3.72 -3.03 11.58
N ASP A 407 -2.54 -2.74 11.06
CA ASP A 407 -1.53 -3.76 10.75
C ASP A 407 -0.97 -4.45 11.99
N PHE A 408 -0.87 -3.73 13.10
CA PHE A 408 -0.44 -4.31 14.36
C PHE A 408 -1.46 -5.31 14.91
N VAL A 409 -2.76 -4.99 14.84
CA VAL A 409 -3.85 -5.91 15.22
C VAL A 409 -3.85 -7.15 14.33
N ASN A 410 -3.64 -6.98 13.02
CA ASN A 410 -3.50 -8.11 12.10
C ASN A 410 -2.37 -9.05 12.51
N ARG A 411 -1.20 -8.52 12.86
CA ARG A 411 -0.03 -9.31 13.28
C ARG A 411 -0.26 -10.03 14.61
N LEU A 412 -0.84 -9.34 15.59
CA LEU A 412 -1.21 -9.94 16.87
C LEU A 412 -2.18 -11.11 16.68
N THR A 413 -3.24 -10.90 15.91
CA THR A 413 -4.26 -11.92 15.66
C THR A 413 -3.67 -13.10 14.89
N ALA A 414 -2.91 -12.85 13.81
CA ALA A 414 -2.27 -13.92 13.04
C ALA A 414 -1.35 -14.77 13.92
N SER A 415 -0.55 -14.13 14.77
CA SER A 415 0.36 -14.81 15.70
C SER A 415 -0.38 -15.64 16.75
N ALA A 416 -1.51 -15.13 17.27
CA ALA A 416 -2.31 -15.86 18.26
C ALA A 416 -2.94 -17.14 17.69
N PHE A 417 -3.32 -17.12 16.40
CA PHE A 417 -3.92 -18.27 15.71
C PHE A 417 -2.90 -19.20 15.03
N ASP A 418 -1.60 -18.83 14.99
CA ASP A 418 -0.54 -19.68 14.47
C ASP A 418 0.01 -20.60 15.57
N SER A 419 -0.15 -21.94 15.38
CA SER A 419 0.28 -22.94 16.37
C SER A 419 1.79 -22.95 16.62
N ASP A 420 2.57 -22.56 15.63
CA ASP A 420 4.04 -22.65 15.66
C ASP A 420 4.70 -21.32 16.05
N LYS A 421 3.98 -20.45 16.75
CA LYS A 421 4.44 -19.14 17.23
C LYS A 421 5.27 -18.37 16.20
N CYS A 422 4.59 -17.60 15.38
CA CYS A 422 5.17 -16.62 14.45
C CYS A 422 5.67 -17.13 13.09
N LYS A 423 5.38 -18.35 12.64
CA LYS A 423 5.72 -18.78 11.27
C LYS A 423 4.96 -18.05 10.17
N VAL A 424 3.82 -17.40 10.51
CA VAL A 424 3.09 -16.49 9.62
C VAL A 424 3.71 -15.09 9.54
N LEU A 425 4.76 -14.82 10.34
CA LEU A 425 5.42 -13.54 10.45
C LEU A 425 6.88 -13.61 10.00
N ASN A 426 7.32 -12.58 9.30
CA ASN A 426 8.72 -12.26 9.11
C ASN A 426 9.14 -11.30 10.23
N ILE A 427 9.75 -11.85 11.30
CA ILE A 427 10.22 -11.06 12.44
C ILE A 427 11.48 -10.30 12.01
N LYS A 428 11.49 -8.98 12.23
CA LYS A 428 12.63 -8.16 11.87
C LYS A 428 13.88 -8.60 12.64
N LYS A 429 14.95 -8.89 11.91
CA LYS A 429 16.23 -9.28 12.48
C LYS A 429 16.76 -8.17 13.41
N GLY A 430 17.35 -8.56 14.55
CA GLY A 430 17.74 -7.64 15.61
C GLY A 430 16.63 -7.33 16.63
N THR A 431 15.42 -7.88 16.43
CA THR A 431 14.33 -7.79 17.41
C THR A 431 14.03 -9.11 18.12
N GLU A 432 14.85 -10.14 17.92
CA GLU A 432 14.63 -11.50 18.43
C GLU A 432 14.58 -11.56 19.95
N LYS A 433 15.39 -10.71 20.61
CA LYS A 433 15.43 -10.57 22.07
C LYS A 433 14.41 -9.58 22.63
N ALA A 434 13.66 -8.86 21.77
CA ALA A 434 12.69 -7.89 22.22
C ALA A 434 11.45 -8.56 22.81
N GLY A 435 10.70 -7.85 23.66
CA GLY A 435 9.43 -8.32 24.18
C GLY A 435 8.40 -8.58 23.06
N TYR A 436 7.44 -9.44 23.31
CA TYR A 436 6.45 -9.90 22.32
C TYR A 436 5.77 -8.78 21.55
N LEU A 437 5.26 -7.75 22.23
CA LEU A 437 4.58 -6.62 21.57
C LEU A 437 5.51 -5.84 20.64
N LYS A 438 6.77 -5.63 21.03
CA LYS A 438 7.76 -4.95 20.18
C LYS A 438 8.09 -5.79 18.95
N LYS A 439 8.22 -7.11 19.08
CA LYS A 439 8.37 -8.01 17.92
C LYS A 439 7.20 -7.87 16.95
N MET A 440 5.96 -7.90 17.46
CA MET A 440 4.76 -7.79 16.64
C MET A 440 4.67 -6.42 15.94
N PHE A 441 5.12 -5.36 16.58
CA PHE A 441 5.10 -4.02 16.00
C PHE A 441 6.00 -3.89 14.76
N PHE A 442 7.16 -4.56 14.77
CA PHE A 442 8.15 -4.48 13.69
C PHE A 442 8.13 -5.67 12.72
N ALA A 443 7.34 -6.70 12.99
CA ALA A 443 7.21 -7.84 12.09
C ALA A 443 6.37 -7.50 10.84
N ASN A 444 6.53 -8.28 9.76
CA ASN A 444 5.66 -8.24 8.60
C ASN A 444 4.90 -9.57 8.49
N LEU A 445 3.62 -9.50 8.07
CA LEU A 445 2.87 -10.71 7.75
C LEU A 445 3.36 -11.31 6.44
N LYS A 446 3.56 -12.63 6.42
CA LYS A 446 3.73 -13.36 5.17
C LYS A 446 2.45 -13.28 4.35
N THR A 447 2.60 -13.21 3.05
CA THR A 447 1.46 -13.29 2.15
C THR A 447 0.95 -14.73 2.03
N ARG A 448 -0.28 -14.91 1.60
CA ARG A 448 -0.84 -16.24 1.31
C ARG A 448 -0.05 -16.96 0.23
N ASP A 449 0.45 -16.21 -0.76
CA ASP A 449 1.28 -16.75 -1.84
C ASP A 449 2.63 -17.24 -1.31
N GLU A 450 3.30 -16.48 -0.43
CA GLU A 450 4.55 -16.92 0.22
C GLU A 450 4.37 -18.26 0.92
N ILE A 451 3.34 -18.39 1.75
CA ILE A 451 3.07 -19.62 2.51
C ILE A 451 2.76 -20.79 1.58
N LEU A 452 1.84 -20.57 0.61
CA LEU A 452 1.35 -21.66 -0.24
C LEU A 452 2.39 -22.11 -1.26
N VAL A 453 3.01 -21.16 -1.96
CA VAL A 453 4.04 -21.45 -2.98
C VAL A 453 5.26 -22.12 -2.35
N GLN A 454 5.72 -21.60 -1.21
CA GLN A 454 6.84 -22.21 -0.49
C GLN A 454 6.51 -23.63 -0.05
N THR A 455 5.35 -23.87 0.57
CA THR A 455 4.94 -25.22 0.99
C THR A 455 4.85 -26.19 -0.20
N LEU A 456 4.29 -25.77 -1.33
CA LEU A 456 4.20 -26.63 -2.52
C LEU A 456 5.59 -26.92 -3.09
N ALA A 457 6.48 -25.94 -3.16
CA ALA A 457 7.83 -26.09 -3.68
C ALA A 457 8.66 -27.05 -2.81
N GLU A 458 8.60 -26.91 -1.48
CA GLU A 458 9.28 -27.81 -0.51
C GLU A 458 8.81 -29.26 -0.64
N ASN A 459 7.59 -29.49 -1.12
CA ASN A 459 7.02 -30.83 -1.39
C ASN A 459 7.12 -31.27 -2.86
N GLY A 460 7.93 -30.58 -3.68
CA GLY A 460 8.18 -30.94 -5.08
C GLY A 460 6.99 -30.70 -6.02
N ILE A 461 5.96 -29.96 -5.59
CA ILE A 461 4.75 -29.70 -6.38
C ILE A 461 4.92 -28.41 -7.18
N LYS A 462 4.84 -28.52 -8.51
CA LYS A 462 4.96 -27.36 -9.41
C LYS A 462 3.76 -26.43 -9.26
N THR A 463 4.04 -25.13 -9.12
CA THR A 463 3.04 -24.05 -9.07
C THR A 463 2.62 -23.56 -10.48
N THR A 464 3.16 -24.19 -11.51
CA THR A 464 2.90 -23.92 -12.91
C THR A 464 2.21 -25.11 -13.58
N LYS A 465 1.51 -24.86 -14.67
CA LYS A 465 0.94 -25.85 -15.58
C LYS A 465 1.19 -25.44 -17.02
N GLU A 466 1.12 -26.38 -17.93
CA GLU A 466 1.16 -26.11 -19.36
C GLU A 466 -0.28 -25.99 -19.89
N GLU A 467 -0.54 -24.93 -20.66
CA GLU A 467 -1.85 -24.70 -21.29
C GLU A 467 -1.59 -24.08 -22.67
N ASN A 468 -2.03 -24.77 -23.73
CA ASN A 468 -1.82 -24.39 -25.13
C ASN A 468 -0.33 -24.15 -25.47
N GLY A 469 0.55 -25.06 -25.07
CA GLY A 469 2.01 -24.96 -25.29
C GLY A 469 2.70 -23.82 -24.54
N LYS A 470 2.03 -23.20 -23.59
CA LYS A 470 2.59 -22.13 -22.76
C LYS A 470 2.58 -22.52 -21.29
N VAL A 471 3.68 -22.23 -20.61
CA VAL A 471 3.77 -22.36 -19.16
C VAL A 471 3.03 -21.20 -18.51
N ILE A 472 2.00 -21.51 -17.73
CA ILE A 472 1.22 -20.53 -16.96
C ILE A 472 1.20 -20.87 -15.48
N SER A 473 0.98 -19.88 -14.64
CA SER A 473 0.80 -20.11 -13.21
C SER A 473 -0.55 -20.77 -12.94
N LYS A 474 -0.54 -21.76 -12.04
CA LYS A 474 -1.78 -22.26 -11.45
C LYS A 474 -2.48 -21.13 -10.68
N SER A 475 -3.80 -21.13 -10.74
CA SER A 475 -4.60 -20.24 -9.91
C SER A 475 -4.44 -20.59 -8.43
N PHE A 476 -4.72 -19.63 -7.56
CA PHE A 476 -4.67 -19.89 -6.10
C PHE A 476 -5.58 -21.06 -5.69
N LYS A 477 -6.73 -21.21 -6.34
CA LYS A 477 -7.65 -22.33 -6.12
C LYS A 477 -7.04 -23.69 -6.53
N GLU A 478 -6.34 -23.74 -7.66
CA GLU A 478 -5.63 -24.94 -8.10
C GLU A 478 -4.49 -25.29 -7.13
N MET A 479 -3.71 -24.31 -6.69
CA MET A 479 -2.66 -24.51 -5.69
C MET A 479 -3.21 -25.00 -4.35
N LEU A 480 -4.39 -24.53 -3.91
CA LEU A 480 -5.09 -25.06 -2.72
C LEU A 480 -5.56 -26.51 -2.93
N LYS A 481 -5.94 -26.90 -4.16
CA LYS A 481 -6.26 -28.28 -4.48
C LYS A 481 -5.00 -29.16 -4.40
N ASP A 482 -3.88 -28.68 -4.93
CA ASP A 482 -2.61 -29.38 -4.85
C ASP A 482 -2.13 -29.55 -3.40
N LEU A 483 -2.32 -28.55 -2.54
CA LEU A 483 -2.06 -28.65 -1.10
C LEU A 483 -2.85 -29.81 -0.46
N ASN A 484 -4.07 -30.09 -0.93
CA ASN A 484 -4.84 -31.22 -0.41
C ASN A 484 -4.25 -32.58 -0.83
N GLY A 485 -3.49 -32.60 -1.93
CA GLY A 485 -2.79 -33.80 -2.43
C GLY A 485 -1.47 -34.11 -1.73
N ILE A 486 -0.96 -33.26 -0.85
CA ILE A 486 0.24 -33.53 -0.07
C ILE A 486 0.00 -34.73 0.85
N LYS A 487 0.91 -35.72 0.80
CA LYS A 487 0.81 -36.95 1.59
C LYS A 487 1.01 -36.68 3.10
N ASP A 488 1.89 -35.75 3.46
CA ASP A 488 2.14 -35.37 4.84
C ASP A 488 0.98 -34.54 5.41
N GLU A 489 0.16 -35.21 6.22
CA GLU A 489 -1.01 -34.58 6.85
C GLU A 489 -0.61 -33.47 7.84
N ALA A 490 0.56 -33.56 8.48
CA ALA A 490 1.02 -32.53 9.43
C ALA A 490 1.34 -31.23 8.69
N ILE A 491 2.08 -31.30 7.57
CA ILE A 491 2.40 -30.16 6.72
C ILE A 491 1.12 -29.55 6.17
N LYS A 492 0.23 -30.38 5.62
CA LYS A 492 -1.06 -29.95 5.07
C LYS A 492 -1.91 -29.22 6.10
N LYS A 493 -2.06 -29.79 7.31
CA LYS A 493 -2.83 -29.21 8.42
C LYS A 493 -2.21 -27.89 8.90
N ALA A 494 -0.89 -27.85 9.06
CA ALA A 494 -0.17 -26.65 9.48
C ALA A 494 -0.34 -25.51 8.46
N THR A 495 -0.17 -25.78 7.17
CA THR A 495 -0.31 -24.78 6.11
C THR A 495 -1.74 -24.24 6.04
N LYS A 496 -2.77 -25.12 6.09
CA LYS A 496 -4.18 -24.69 6.16
C LYS A 496 -4.45 -23.82 7.39
N LYS A 497 -3.85 -24.15 8.53
CA LYS A 497 -4.01 -23.37 9.78
C LYS A 497 -3.40 -21.98 9.62
N ARG A 498 -2.22 -21.86 9.01
CA ARG A 498 -1.58 -20.55 8.72
C ARG A 498 -2.41 -19.70 7.77
N LEU A 499 -2.93 -20.27 6.67
CA LEU A 499 -3.79 -19.56 5.76
C LEU A 499 -5.08 -19.07 6.45
N ARG A 500 -5.67 -19.90 7.32
CA ARG A 500 -6.83 -19.48 8.14
C ARG A 500 -6.46 -18.37 9.14
N ALA A 501 -5.28 -18.46 9.77
CA ALA A 501 -4.79 -17.41 10.68
C ALA A 501 -4.70 -16.06 9.98
N LEU A 502 -4.24 -16.02 8.71
CA LEU A 502 -4.22 -14.78 7.92
C LEU A 502 -5.62 -14.27 7.58
N ASN A 503 -6.60 -15.16 7.34
CA ASN A 503 -7.98 -14.74 7.09
C ASN A 503 -8.62 -14.15 8.35
N VAL A 504 -8.46 -14.83 9.49
CA VAL A 504 -8.96 -14.34 10.79
C VAL A 504 -8.30 -13.02 11.16
N ALA A 505 -6.99 -12.88 10.95
CA ALA A 505 -6.26 -11.65 11.18
C ALA A 505 -6.82 -10.47 10.36
N GLN A 506 -7.09 -10.70 9.08
CA GLN A 506 -7.64 -9.66 8.20
C GLN A 506 -9.07 -9.25 8.61
N ILE A 507 -9.90 -10.23 8.99
CA ILE A 507 -11.24 -9.97 9.55
C ILE A 507 -11.13 -9.18 10.86
N ALA A 508 -10.23 -9.57 11.76
CA ALA A 508 -10.01 -8.88 13.03
C ALA A 508 -9.55 -7.43 12.83
N GLY A 509 -8.65 -7.19 11.86
CA GLY A 509 -8.23 -5.83 11.51
C GLY A 509 -9.37 -4.97 10.96
N TYR A 510 -10.24 -5.54 10.13
CA TYR A 510 -11.42 -4.83 9.64
C TYR A 510 -12.44 -4.60 10.75
N ALA A 511 -12.68 -5.58 11.62
CA ALA A 511 -13.56 -5.44 12.78
C ALA A 511 -13.04 -4.38 13.77
N PHE A 512 -11.72 -4.39 14.05
CA PHE A 512 -11.07 -3.36 14.85
C PHE A 512 -11.27 -1.97 14.23
N SER A 513 -11.03 -1.83 12.93
CA SER A 513 -11.24 -0.56 12.23
C SER A 513 -12.71 -0.13 12.32
N GLY A 514 -13.66 -1.02 12.07
CA GLY A 514 -15.09 -0.72 12.15
C GLY A 514 -15.56 -0.31 13.55
N LEU A 515 -15.13 -1.05 14.57
CA LEU A 515 -15.51 -0.76 15.96
C LEU A 515 -14.83 0.51 16.49
N VAL A 516 -13.55 0.69 16.23
CA VAL A 516 -12.79 1.84 16.74
C VAL A 516 -13.09 3.10 15.94
N LEU A 517 -12.95 3.04 14.61
CA LEU A 517 -13.06 4.20 13.73
C LEU A 517 -14.49 4.60 13.44
N GLY A 518 -15.38 3.60 13.25
CA GLY A 518 -16.76 3.82 12.87
C GLY A 518 -17.66 4.18 14.04
N LEU A 519 -17.46 3.56 15.20
CA LEU A 519 -18.35 3.69 16.35
C LEU A 519 -17.66 4.26 17.59
N GLY A 520 -16.52 3.69 18.02
CA GLY A 520 -15.90 4.02 19.28
C GLY A 520 -15.46 5.48 19.40
N ILE A 521 -14.61 5.92 18.47
CA ILE A 521 -14.08 7.29 18.45
C ILE A 521 -15.19 8.33 18.25
N PRO A 522 -16.14 8.18 17.30
CA PRO A 522 -17.24 9.13 17.15
C PRO A 522 -18.12 9.22 18.40
N ASN A 523 -18.49 8.07 18.98
CA ASN A 523 -19.32 8.06 20.18
C ASN A 523 -18.63 8.67 21.40
N LEU A 524 -17.34 8.37 21.60
CA LEU A 524 -16.54 9.01 22.64
C LEU A 524 -16.52 10.53 22.48
N ASN A 525 -16.33 10.99 21.25
CA ASN A 525 -16.27 12.42 20.96
C ASN A 525 -17.60 13.11 21.24
N ILE A 526 -18.73 12.53 20.79
CA ILE A 526 -20.07 13.05 21.07
C ILE A 526 -20.35 13.05 22.57
N TYR A 527 -20.01 11.97 23.28
CA TYR A 527 -20.18 11.90 24.74
C TYR A 527 -19.44 13.02 25.47
N ILE A 528 -18.17 13.26 25.14
CA ILE A 528 -17.36 14.31 25.76
C ILE A 528 -17.97 15.68 25.46
N THR A 529 -18.38 15.93 24.21
CA THR A 529 -18.99 17.21 23.80
C THR A 529 -20.28 17.46 24.57
N ASN A 530 -21.19 16.48 24.61
CA ASN A 530 -22.45 16.61 25.33
C ASN A 530 -22.25 16.88 26.83
N LYS A 531 -21.27 16.22 27.46
CA LYS A 531 -20.93 16.44 28.87
C LYS A 531 -20.41 17.87 29.13
N LEU A 532 -19.56 18.40 28.24
CA LEU A 532 -19.06 19.76 28.35
C LEU A 532 -20.15 20.80 28.13
N ASP A 533 -21.05 20.56 27.16
CA ASP A 533 -22.19 21.46 26.91
C ASP A 533 -23.17 21.47 28.09
N ALA A 534 -23.46 20.32 28.69
CA ALA A 534 -24.28 20.24 29.90
C ALA A 534 -23.68 21.04 31.06
N LYS A 535 -22.35 20.92 31.26
CA LYS A 535 -21.64 21.70 32.30
C LYS A 535 -21.74 23.21 32.06
N ARG A 536 -21.55 23.68 30.82
CA ARG A 536 -21.66 25.11 30.48
C ARG A 536 -23.09 25.64 30.69
N LYS A 537 -24.10 24.88 30.30
CA LYS A 537 -25.51 25.24 30.54
C LYS A 537 -25.80 25.38 32.03
N ALA A 538 -25.28 24.48 32.87
CA ALA A 538 -25.41 24.55 34.32
C ALA A 538 -24.71 25.79 34.90
N GLU A 539 -23.46 26.07 34.46
CA GLU A 539 -22.70 27.27 34.91
C GLU A 539 -23.36 28.57 34.46
N ALA A 540 -23.95 28.61 33.25
CA ALA A 540 -24.68 29.78 32.77
C ALA A 540 -25.98 30.00 33.55
N ALA A 541 -26.73 28.94 33.89
CA ALA A 541 -27.92 29.02 34.72
C ALA A 541 -27.58 29.50 36.15
N GLN A 542 -26.50 29.02 36.75
CA GLN A 542 -26.03 29.50 38.07
C GLN A 542 -25.69 31.00 38.05
N LYS A 543 -25.02 31.48 36.98
CA LYS A 543 -24.69 32.90 36.84
C LYS A 543 -25.91 33.81 36.60
N GLN A 544 -26.99 33.28 36.06
CA GLN A 544 -28.25 34.01 35.92
C GLN A 544 -29.08 34.07 37.21
N MET A 545 -28.82 33.15 38.14
CA MET A 545 -29.50 33.10 39.45
C MET A 545 -28.73 33.88 40.54
N ALA A 546 -27.45 34.15 40.33
CA ALA A 546 -26.59 35.00 41.20
C ALA A 546 -26.60 36.48 40.73
#